data_c2bb7adbe4cdbaa7fd8822ba358e24ba
#
_entry.id   c2bb7adbe4cdbaa7fd8822ba358e24ba
#
_cell.length_a   1.000
_cell.length_b   1.000
_cell.length_c   1.000
_cell.angle_alpha   90.00
_cell.angle_beta   90.00
_cell.angle_gamma   90.00
#
_symmetry.space_group_name_H-M   'P 1'
#
loop_
_entity.id
_entity.type
_entity.pdbx_description
1 polymer ?
#
loop_
_entity_poly.entity_id
_entity_poly.type
_entity_poly.pdbx_seq_one_letter_code
_entity_poly.pdbx_strand_id
1 'polypeptide(L)'
;AREERLLVAAVDDKLQPGEYIVTNPKTEQQYKVVYRGANSQWNYCSCFDFRTSQLGTCKHIEALKLTFGGRRKVHRELPSYSSVYIDYRQGRQVRIRIGCDNSEAFKMLANDYFDEHLALKPAAYAHFHEFLAKARELDAGFRCYPDALQYVVERRENTERAAWVDALGQEDFDSLLHTRLYPYQVEGIKFALKAGKSIIADEMGLGKTIQAIATAQMLRRKALVGNVLIVCPTSLKYQWKREIERFTGETVHVIEGDLLARCKQYEGQEPYRIISYNALSNDLKLLKSIEVDMLVIDEVQRLKNWNTHIAKAARKVNALYAVVLSGTPLENRLEELYSVSELVDQFALSPYYKFKDRYIMLDERGATAGYRNLNELGERIKCFLIRRRKRDVNLQMPERQDKLLFVPMTKQQMVQHDEARWHVSVLLKKWQTMHFLSETDRN
;
A
#
# COMPACT_ATOMS: atom_id res chain seq x y z
N ALA A 1 -11.99 14.61 17.89
CA ALA A 1 -13.23 14.23 18.59
C ALA A 1 -13.98 15.46 19.11
N ARG A 2 -13.31 16.36 19.84
CA ARG A 2 -13.97 17.57 20.40
C ARG A 2 -14.51 18.52 19.32
N GLU A 3 -13.81 18.66 18.21
CA GLU A 3 -14.15 19.58 17.12
C GLU A 3 -15.16 18.99 16.12
N GLU A 4 -15.24 17.68 15.98
CA GLU A 4 -16.04 17.01 14.94
C GLU A 4 -17.50 16.73 15.34
N ARG A 5 -17.92 16.96 16.59
CA ARG A 5 -19.28 16.73 17.12
C ARG A 5 -19.89 15.40 16.63
N LEU A 6 -19.16 14.30 16.84
CA LEU A 6 -19.59 12.98 16.42
C LEU A 6 -20.89 12.57 17.13
N LEU A 7 -21.85 12.02 16.39
CA LEU A 7 -23.12 11.51 16.95
C LEU A 7 -22.89 10.09 17.45
N VAL A 8 -23.30 9.82 18.69
CA VAL A 8 -23.14 8.53 19.36
C VAL A 8 -24.52 7.95 19.64
N ALA A 9 -24.80 6.75 19.09
CA ALA A 9 -25.99 5.98 19.39
C ALA A 9 -25.60 4.63 20.01
N ALA A 10 -26.21 4.26 21.12
CA ALA A 10 -26.04 2.94 21.71
C ALA A 10 -26.79 1.90 20.87
N VAL A 11 -26.22 0.72 20.69
CA VAL A 11 -26.89 -0.40 20.03
C VAL A 11 -27.87 -1.07 20.99
N ASP A 12 -27.50 -1.12 22.29
CA ASP A 12 -28.35 -1.61 23.38
C ASP A 12 -28.52 -0.53 24.44
N ASP A 13 -29.75 -0.14 24.73
CA ASP A 13 -30.08 0.94 25.70
C ASP A 13 -29.68 0.61 27.14
N LYS A 14 -29.28 -0.62 27.44
CA LYS A 14 -29.10 -1.11 28.81
C LYS A 14 -27.64 -1.19 29.32
N LEU A 15 -26.64 -1.04 28.46
CA LEU A 15 -25.26 -1.38 28.85
C LEU A 15 -24.26 -0.22 28.66
N GLN A 16 -23.81 0.33 29.77
CA GLN A 16 -22.53 1.02 29.85
C GLN A 16 -21.57 0.13 30.66
N PRO A 17 -20.51 -0.35 30.09
CA PRO A 17 -19.95 -0.22 28.72
C PRO A 17 -20.60 -1.13 27.70
N GLY A 18 -20.70 -0.69 26.43
CA GLY A 18 -21.52 -1.34 25.39
C GLY A 18 -20.99 -1.21 23.97
N GLU A 19 -21.88 -1.49 23.05
CA GLU A 19 -21.68 -1.30 21.61
C GLU A 19 -22.38 -0.02 21.16
N TYR A 20 -21.68 0.71 20.29
CA TYR A 20 -22.11 2.00 19.81
C TYR A 20 -21.96 2.10 18.30
N ILE A 21 -22.85 2.86 17.67
CA ILE A 21 -22.67 3.37 16.32
C ILE A 21 -22.27 4.84 16.45
N VAL A 22 -21.09 5.17 15.97
CA VAL A 22 -20.59 6.55 15.94
C VAL A 22 -20.68 7.06 14.51
N THR A 23 -21.48 8.10 14.30
CA THR A 23 -21.72 8.70 12.98
C THR A 23 -20.99 10.03 12.88
N ASN A 24 -20.28 10.22 11.76
CA ASN A 24 -19.70 11.51 11.41
C ASN A 24 -20.76 12.36 10.67
N PRO A 25 -21.27 13.47 11.24
CA PRO A 25 -22.37 14.23 10.64
C PRO A 25 -22.00 14.91 9.31
N LYS A 26 -20.69 15.10 9.03
CA LYS A 26 -20.23 15.72 7.77
C LYS A 26 -20.16 14.75 6.60
N THR A 27 -19.90 13.46 6.87
CA THR A 27 -19.69 12.46 5.84
C THR A 27 -20.74 11.35 5.87
N GLU A 28 -21.64 11.38 6.86
CA GLU A 28 -22.69 10.39 7.12
C GLU A 28 -22.16 8.95 7.34
N GLN A 29 -20.84 8.82 7.46
CA GLN A 29 -20.20 7.53 7.68
C GLN A 29 -20.44 7.04 9.11
N GLN A 30 -20.80 5.78 9.23
CA GLN A 30 -21.08 5.10 10.49
C GLN A 30 -19.97 4.10 10.82
N TYR A 31 -19.60 4.06 12.10
CA TYR A 31 -18.57 3.17 12.62
C TYR A 31 -19.09 2.39 13.82
N LYS A 32 -18.90 1.07 13.80
CA LYS A 32 -19.17 0.23 14.97
C LYS A 32 -18.02 0.40 15.97
N VAL A 33 -18.39 0.71 17.21
CA VAL A 33 -17.41 0.90 18.30
C VAL A 33 -17.84 0.06 19.49
N VAL A 34 -16.93 -0.76 20.00
CA VAL A 34 -17.07 -1.44 21.30
C VAL A 34 -16.29 -0.64 22.30
N TYR A 35 -16.96 -0.12 23.33
CA TYR A 35 -16.34 0.66 24.39
C TYR A 35 -16.52 -0.01 25.73
N ARG A 36 -15.43 -0.40 26.38
CA ARG A 36 -15.39 -1.11 27.67
C ARG A 36 -14.64 -0.31 28.76
N GLY A 37 -14.50 0.99 28.54
CA GLY A 37 -13.82 1.91 29.46
C GLY A 37 -12.58 2.56 28.86
N ALA A 38 -12.11 3.64 29.49
CA ALA A 38 -11.09 4.53 28.94
C ALA A 38 -9.78 3.80 28.55
N ASN A 39 -9.36 2.80 29.33
CA ASN A 39 -8.09 2.08 29.16
C ASN A 39 -8.31 0.58 28.92
N SER A 40 -9.51 0.17 28.51
CA SER A 40 -9.82 -1.23 28.28
C SER A 40 -9.16 -1.73 26.99
N GLN A 41 -8.47 -2.87 27.08
CA GLN A 41 -7.96 -3.58 25.91
C GLN A 41 -9.06 -4.20 25.03
N TRP A 42 -10.31 -4.24 25.52
CA TRP A 42 -11.48 -4.73 24.83
C TRP A 42 -12.14 -3.66 23.93
N ASN A 43 -11.60 -2.44 23.93
CA ASN A 43 -12.06 -1.42 23.00
C ASN A 43 -11.76 -1.82 21.55
N TYR A 44 -12.71 -1.55 20.68
CA TYR A 44 -12.60 -1.82 19.25
C TYR A 44 -13.33 -0.73 18.46
N CYS A 45 -12.81 -0.41 17.28
CA CYS A 45 -13.50 0.45 16.32
C CYS A 45 -13.26 -0.07 14.89
N SER A 46 -14.33 -0.10 14.09
CA SER A 46 -14.24 -0.51 12.68
C SER A 46 -13.57 0.52 11.77
N CYS A 47 -13.18 1.71 12.28
CA CYS A 47 -12.61 2.76 11.46
C CYS A 47 -11.17 2.44 11.02
N PHE A 48 -10.78 3.05 9.89
CA PHE A 48 -9.46 2.93 9.33
C PHE A 48 -8.35 3.41 10.28
N ASP A 49 -8.55 4.55 10.95
CA ASP A 49 -7.60 5.13 11.90
C ASP A 49 -7.27 4.18 13.07
N PHE A 50 -8.26 3.49 13.64
CA PHE A 50 -8.04 2.48 14.68
C PHE A 50 -7.12 1.34 14.22
N ARG A 51 -7.29 0.90 12.97
CA ARG A 51 -6.53 -0.21 12.40
C ARG A 51 -5.10 0.19 12.03
N THR A 52 -4.89 1.41 11.55
CA THR A 52 -3.60 1.85 10.98
C THR A 52 -2.74 2.67 11.93
N SER A 53 -3.32 3.37 12.91
CA SER A 53 -2.55 4.24 13.82
C SER A 53 -1.69 3.49 14.83
N GLN A 54 -2.01 2.24 15.13
CA GLN A 54 -1.36 1.40 16.16
C GLN A 54 -1.37 2.03 17.57
N LEU A 55 -2.27 2.98 17.82
CA LEU A 55 -2.40 3.67 19.12
C LEU A 55 -3.34 2.92 20.09
N GLY A 56 -4.08 1.90 19.59
CA GLY A 56 -5.12 1.22 20.37
C GLY A 56 -6.33 2.08 20.67
N THR A 57 -6.41 3.27 20.08
CA THR A 57 -7.53 4.22 20.17
C THR A 57 -7.72 4.96 18.86
N CYS A 58 -8.83 5.66 18.71
CA CYS A 58 -9.13 6.54 17.59
C CYS A 58 -10.09 7.63 18.00
N LYS A 59 -10.34 8.60 17.14
CA LYS A 59 -11.27 9.71 17.42
C LYS A 59 -12.67 9.25 17.86
N HIS A 60 -13.16 8.12 17.39
CA HIS A 60 -14.47 7.57 17.74
C HIS A 60 -14.48 7.01 19.17
N ILE A 61 -13.43 6.27 19.57
CA ILE A 61 -13.26 5.82 20.95
C ILE A 61 -13.04 7.01 21.89
N GLU A 62 -12.25 8.01 21.46
CA GLU A 62 -12.04 9.23 22.25
C GLU A 62 -13.32 10.06 22.39
N ALA A 63 -14.20 10.06 21.38
CA ALA A 63 -15.53 10.69 21.52
C ALA A 63 -16.35 10.01 22.62
N LEU A 64 -16.36 8.67 22.67
CA LEU A 64 -17.03 7.93 23.74
C LEU A 64 -16.40 8.20 25.12
N LYS A 65 -15.08 8.27 25.21
CA LYS A 65 -14.40 8.67 26.45
C LYS A 65 -14.87 10.04 26.94
N LEU A 66 -15.05 11.00 26.04
CA LEU A 66 -15.56 12.34 26.39
C LEU A 66 -17.03 12.31 26.80
N THR A 67 -17.86 11.53 26.10
CA THR A 67 -19.30 11.41 26.41
C THR A 67 -19.53 10.77 27.78
N PHE A 68 -18.72 9.75 28.12
CA PHE A 68 -18.83 9.05 29.41
C PHE A 68 -17.81 9.50 30.46
N GLY A 69 -16.97 10.49 30.10
CA GLY A 69 -15.87 11.00 30.91
C GLY A 69 -16.27 11.50 32.26
N GLY A 70 -15.62 11.01 33.33
CA GLY A 70 -15.77 11.41 34.70
C GLY A 70 -16.60 10.47 35.57
N ARG A 71 -17.32 9.52 35.04
CA ARG A 71 -17.99 8.49 35.87
C ARG A 71 -16.96 7.41 36.27
N ARG A 72 -16.44 7.55 37.49
CA ARG A 72 -15.39 6.70 38.09
C ARG A 72 -15.74 5.23 38.29
N LYS A 73 -16.93 4.76 37.93
CA LYS A 73 -17.39 3.38 38.10
C LYS A 73 -17.66 2.73 36.73
N VAL A 74 -16.62 2.54 35.93
CA VAL A 74 -16.70 1.52 34.90
C VAL A 74 -16.22 0.22 35.56
N HIS A 75 -17.14 -0.72 35.79
CA HIS A 75 -16.80 -2.04 36.30
C HIS A 75 -15.69 -2.64 35.43
N ARG A 76 -14.63 -3.14 36.06
CA ARG A 76 -13.52 -3.86 35.42
C ARG A 76 -13.91 -5.33 35.11
N GLU A 77 -15.18 -5.63 35.00
CA GLU A 77 -15.64 -6.97 34.70
C GLU A 77 -15.27 -7.32 33.26
N LEU A 78 -14.66 -8.48 33.09
CA LEU A 78 -14.46 -9.05 31.77
C LEU A 78 -15.80 -9.22 31.08
N PRO A 79 -15.91 -9.01 29.76
CA PRO A 79 -17.12 -9.33 29.02
C PRO A 79 -17.52 -10.78 29.22
N SER A 80 -18.81 -11.07 29.21
CA SER A 80 -19.31 -12.45 29.25
C SER A 80 -18.80 -13.27 28.06
N TYR A 81 -18.76 -12.69 26.88
CA TYR A 81 -18.41 -13.36 25.62
C TYR A 81 -16.90 -13.38 25.34
N SER A 82 -16.45 -14.45 24.72
CA SER A 82 -15.11 -14.53 24.13
C SER A 82 -15.09 -13.94 22.71
N SER A 83 -13.95 -13.46 22.25
CA SER A 83 -13.86 -12.82 20.91
C SER A 83 -12.52 -12.98 20.23
N VAL A 84 -12.56 -13.13 18.89
CA VAL A 84 -11.38 -13.05 18.02
C VAL A 84 -11.30 -11.67 17.39
N TYR A 85 -10.11 -11.09 17.40
CA TYR A 85 -9.82 -9.74 16.93
C TYR A 85 -8.42 -9.65 16.33
N ILE A 86 -8.11 -8.54 15.63
CA ILE A 86 -6.73 -8.23 15.24
C ILE A 86 -6.10 -7.29 16.28
N ASP A 87 -4.92 -7.69 16.77
CA ASP A 87 -4.04 -6.78 17.48
C ASP A 87 -3.15 -6.06 16.47
N TYR A 88 -3.32 -4.75 16.36
CA TYR A 88 -2.57 -3.90 15.44
C TYR A 88 -1.32 -3.28 16.05
N ARG A 89 -1.08 -3.42 17.35
CA ARG A 89 -0.02 -2.67 18.08
C ARG A 89 1.40 -3.03 17.64
N GLN A 90 1.61 -4.29 17.26
CA GLN A 90 2.91 -4.81 16.81
C GLN A 90 2.84 -5.45 15.41
N GLY A 91 1.92 -4.98 14.59
CA GLY A 91 1.57 -5.58 13.31
C GLY A 91 0.21 -6.27 13.38
N ARG A 92 -0.25 -6.84 12.25
CA ARG A 92 -1.54 -7.56 12.21
C ARG A 92 -1.39 -8.96 12.79
N GLN A 93 -1.91 -9.18 14.00
CA GLN A 93 -1.95 -10.50 14.65
C GLN A 93 -3.38 -10.85 15.01
N VAL A 94 -3.87 -11.99 14.53
CA VAL A 94 -5.17 -12.52 14.97
C VAL A 94 -5.02 -13.08 16.36
N ARG A 95 -5.81 -12.58 17.30
CA ARG A 95 -5.77 -12.98 18.71
C ARG A 95 -7.15 -13.30 19.23
N ILE A 96 -7.19 -14.16 20.27
CA ILE A 96 -8.41 -14.42 21.03
C ILE A 96 -8.39 -13.67 22.36
N ARG A 97 -9.55 -13.20 22.78
CA ARG A 97 -9.84 -12.73 24.14
C ARG A 97 -10.87 -13.65 24.74
N ILE A 98 -10.58 -14.18 25.92
CA ILE A 98 -11.46 -15.10 26.65
C ILE A 98 -12.27 -14.29 27.64
N GLY A 99 -13.61 -14.38 27.52
CA GLY A 99 -14.57 -13.77 28.41
C GLY A 99 -14.73 -14.56 29.72
N CYS A 100 -15.67 -14.13 30.58
CA CYS A 100 -15.92 -14.83 31.82
C CYS A 100 -16.81 -16.08 31.62
N ASP A 101 -17.71 -16.09 30.64
CA ASP A 101 -18.58 -17.24 30.38
C ASP A 101 -17.83 -18.33 29.63
N ASN A 102 -17.98 -19.58 30.08
CA ASN A 102 -17.31 -20.77 29.52
C ASN A 102 -15.78 -20.63 29.41
N SER A 103 -15.15 -19.83 30.30
CA SER A 103 -13.74 -19.47 30.18
C SER A 103 -12.79 -20.66 30.11
N GLU A 104 -13.03 -21.73 30.89
CA GLU A 104 -12.19 -22.95 30.88
C GLU A 104 -12.33 -23.72 29.56
N ALA A 105 -13.55 -23.86 29.03
CA ALA A 105 -13.77 -24.50 27.73
C ALA A 105 -13.09 -23.71 26.60
N PHE A 106 -13.16 -22.36 26.64
CA PHE A 106 -12.46 -21.51 25.66
C PHE A 106 -10.95 -21.58 25.80
N LYS A 107 -10.38 -21.71 27.01
CA LYS A 107 -8.95 -21.91 27.20
C LYS A 107 -8.49 -23.24 26.58
N MET A 108 -9.25 -24.32 26.80
CA MET A 108 -8.96 -25.62 26.20
C MET A 108 -9.01 -25.55 24.68
N LEU A 109 -10.09 -25.00 24.11
CA LEU A 109 -10.22 -24.82 22.67
C LEU A 109 -9.10 -23.91 22.10
N ALA A 110 -8.76 -22.83 22.81
CA ALA A 110 -7.72 -21.91 22.36
C ALA A 110 -6.33 -22.58 22.30
N ASN A 111 -6.01 -23.49 23.19
CA ASN A 111 -4.71 -24.19 23.20
C ASN A 111 -4.43 -24.96 21.89
N ASP A 112 -5.45 -25.43 21.20
CA ASP A 112 -5.29 -26.15 19.93
C ASP A 112 -4.91 -25.19 18.78
N TYR A 113 -5.49 -23.99 18.78
CA TYR A 113 -5.41 -23.05 17.64
C TYR A 113 -4.51 -21.82 17.90
N PHE A 114 -4.32 -21.43 19.15
CA PHE A 114 -3.57 -20.24 19.55
C PHE A 114 -2.33 -20.61 20.37
N ASP A 115 -1.33 -19.74 20.35
CA ASP A 115 -0.12 -19.88 21.14
C ASP A 115 -0.29 -19.39 22.59
N GLU A 116 0.79 -19.42 23.37
CA GLU A 116 0.84 -18.96 24.76
C GLU A 116 0.51 -17.46 24.92
N HIS A 117 0.67 -16.68 23.84
CA HIS A 117 0.32 -15.27 23.78
C HIS A 117 -1.08 -15.02 23.24
N LEU A 118 -1.89 -16.09 23.10
CA LEU A 118 -3.24 -16.04 22.51
C LEU A 118 -3.27 -15.52 21.07
N ALA A 119 -2.18 -15.67 20.33
CA ALA A 119 -2.10 -15.36 18.90
C ALA A 119 -2.33 -16.63 18.06
N LEU A 120 -3.06 -16.51 16.94
CA LEU A 120 -3.40 -17.62 16.06
C LEU A 120 -2.12 -18.23 15.47
N LYS A 121 -1.94 -19.56 15.67
CA LYS A 121 -0.78 -20.30 15.15
C LYS A 121 -0.76 -20.29 13.62
N PRO A 122 0.41 -20.27 12.97
CA PRO A 122 0.51 -20.31 11.50
C PRO A 122 -0.25 -21.47 10.85
N ALA A 123 -0.18 -22.65 11.41
CA ALA A 123 -0.90 -23.83 10.91
C ALA A 123 -2.43 -23.72 11.07
N ALA A 124 -2.91 -22.96 12.07
CA ALA A 124 -4.33 -22.84 12.35
C ALA A 124 -5.08 -21.92 11.37
N TYR A 125 -4.39 -21.13 10.54
CA TYR A 125 -5.06 -20.31 9.52
C TYR A 125 -5.86 -21.17 8.53
N ALA A 126 -5.37 -22.34 8.13
CA ALA A 126 -6.06 -23.25 7.22
C ALA A 126 -7.36 -23.81 7.82
N HIS A 127 -7.36 -24.09 9.13
CA HIS A 127 -8.45 -24.74 9.87
C HIS A 127 -9.27 -23.78 10.74
N PHE A 128 -9.14 -22.47 10.51
CA PHE A 128 -9.80 -21.46 11.35
C PHE A 128 -11.33 -21.56 11.33
N HIS A 129 -11.92 -22.05 10.26
CA HIS A 129 -13.36 -22.28 10.16
C HIS A 129 -13.87 -23.34 11.15
N GLU A 130 -13.06 -24.38 11.43
CA GLU A 130 -13.38 -25.41 12.44
C GLU A 130 -13.37 -24.79 13.85
N PHE A 131 -12.36 -23.93 14.12
CA PHE A 131 -12.35 -23.17 15.37
C PHE A 131 -13.62 -22.32 15.54
N LEU A 132 -14.02 -21.58 14.49
CA LEU A 132 -15.24 -20.75 14.55
C LEU A 132 -16.50 -21.57 14.81
N ALA A 133 -16.62 -22.75 14.22
CA ALA A 133 -17.76 -23.64 14.45
C ALA A 133 -17.81 -24.09 15.92
N LYS A 134 -16.70 -24.64 16.43
CA LYS A 134 -16.59 -25.09 17.84
C LYS A 134 -16.82 -23.93 18.84
N ALA A 135 -16.28 -22.74 18.55
CA ALA A 135 -16.43 -21.58 19.42
C ALA A 135 -17.91 -21.10 19.51
N ARG A 136 -18.65 -21.19 18.41
CA ARG A 136 -20.10 -20.86 18.40
C ARG A 136 -20.95 -21.92 19.08
N GLU A 137 -20.54 -23.18 19.04
CA GLU A 137 -21.19 -24.25 19.79
C GLU A 137 -21.03 -24.08 21.31
N LEU A 138 -19.83 -23.61 21.74
CA LEU A 138 -19.56 -23.35 23.15
C LEU A 138 -20.31 -22.14 23.69
N ASP A 139 -20.46 -21.10 22.87
CA ASP A 139 -21.11 -19.86 23.26
C ASP A 139 -21.72 -19.14 22.05
N ALA A 140 -23.07 -19.04 22.02
CA ALA A 140 -23.78 -18.29 20.97
C ALA A 140 -23.43 -16.79 20.98
N GLY A 141 -22.93 -16.26 22.09
CA GLY A 141 -22.43 -14.88 22.22
C GLY A 141 -21.01 -14.66 21.70
N PHE A 142 -20.30 -15.73 21.31
CA PHE A 142 -18.95 -15.63 20.74
C PHE A 142 -18.88 -14.69 19.54
N ARG A 143 -17.82 -13.89 19.46
CA ARG A 143 -17.64 -12.88 18.40
C ARG A 143 -16.34 -13.08 17.65
N CYS A 144 -16.43 -13.05 16.32
CA CYS A 144 -15.27 -12.85 15.45
C CYS A 144 -15.43 -11.51 14.73
N TYR A 145 -14.48 -10.60 14.94
CA TYR A 145 -14.56 -9.29 14.28
C TYR A 145 -14.28 -9.42 12.78
N PRO A 146 -15.00 -8.66 11.93
CA PRO A 146 -14.92 -8.80 10.48
C PRO A 146 -13.52 -8.64 9.91
N ASP A 147 -12.72 -7.73 10.46
CA ASP A 147 -11.33 -7.51 10.07
C ASP A 147 -10.43 -8.69 10.37
N ALA A 148 -10.66 -9.41 11.48
CA ALA A 148 -9.94 -10.63 11.81
C ALA A 148 -10.26 -11.75 10.82
N LEU A 149 -11.54 -11.94 10.49
CA LEU A 149 -11.98 -12.91 9.50
C LEU A 149 -11.37 -12.59 8.11
N GLN A 150 -11.46 -11.34 7.68
CA GLN A 150 -10.89 -10.89 6.41
C GLN A 150 -9.39 -11.16 6.34
N TYR A 151 -8.65 -10.91 7.41
CA TYR A 151 -7.21 -11.16 7.45
C TYR A 151 -6.87 -12.66 7.40
N VAL A 152 -7.67 -13.51 8.04
CA VAL A 152 -7.49 -14.97 7.94
C VAL A 152 -7.71 -15.44 6.51
N VAL A 153 -8.76 -14.96 5.83
CA VAL A 153 -9.02 -15.28 4.42
C VAL A 153 -7.85 -14.79 3.55
N GLU A 154 -7.40 -13.53 3.71
CA GLU A 154 -6.24 -12.98 3.00
C GLU A 154 -4.98 -13.86 3.18
N ARG A 155 -4.70 -14.33 4.39
CA ARG A 155 -3.54 -15.20 4.66
C ARG A 155 -3.66 -16.56 4.01
N ARG A 156 -4.84 -17.17 3.99
CA ARG A 156 -5.10 -18.45 3.30
C ARG A 156 -4.90 -18.30 1.79
N GLU A 157 -5.55 -17.32 1.19
CA GLU A 157 -5.43 -17.02 -0.24
C GLU A 157 -3.97 -16.77 -0.63
N ASN A 158 -3.20 -16.05 0.21
CA ASN A 158 -1.78 -15.82 -0.02
C ASN A 158 -0.98 -17.13 -0.01
N THR A 159 -1.29 -18.06 0.89
CA THR A 159 -0.62 -19.38 0.97
C THR A 159 -0.96 -20.24 -0.25
N GLU A 160 -2.23 -20.31 -0.62
CA GLU A 160 -2.70 -21.06 -1.78
C GLU A 160 -2.11 -20.49 -3.09
N ARG A 161 -2.06 -19.16 -3.20
CA ARG A 161 -1.45 -18.47 -4.34
C ARG A 161 0.05 -18.73 -4.42
N ALA A 162 0.77 -18.71 -3.30
CA ALA A 162 2.19 -19.03 -3.29
C ALA A 162 2.46 -20.46 -3.76
N ALA A 163 1.70 -21.43 -3.27
CA ALA A 163 1.80 -22.83 -3.68
C ALA A 163 1.51 -23.01 -5.19
N TRP A 164 0.46 -22.35 -5.70
CA TRP A 164 0.17 -22.34 -7.13
C TRP A 164 1.32 -21.76 -7.96
N VAL A 165 1.88 -20.62 -7.55
CA VAL A 165 2.97 -19.96 -8.29
C VAL A 165 4.24 -20.81 -8.26
N ASP A 166 4.51 -21.52 -7.15
CA ASP A 166 5.65 -22.45 -7.07
C ASP A 166 5.52 -23.65 -8.02
N ALA A 167 4.29 -24.07 -8.32
CA ALA A 167 4.01 -25.16 -9.26
C ALA A 167 4.11 -24.72 -10.73
N LEU A 168 4.21 -23.40 -11.05
CA LEU A 168 4.34 -22.94 -12.45
C LEU A 168 5.69 -23.34 -13.05
N GLY A 169 5.63 -24.07 -14.19
CA GLY A 169 6.78 -24.43 -15.01
C GLY A 169 7.16 -23.37 -16.04
N GLN A 170 8.23 -23.63 -16.78
CA GLN A 170 8.66 -22.74 -17.88
C GLN A 170 7.63 -22.68 -19.01
N GLU A 171 6.95 -23.78 -19.29
CA GLU A 171 5.93 -23.90 -20.34
C GLU A 171 4.75 -22.93 -20.15
N ASP A 172 4.38 -22.65 -18.86
CA ASP A 172 3.33 -21.69 -18.53
C ASP A 172 3.68 -20.28 -18.99
N PHE A 173 4.98 -19.94 -18.99
CA PHE A 173 5.48 -18.61 -19.36
C PHE A 173 5.78 -18.53 -20.87
N ASP A 174 6.24 -19.60 -21.51
CA ASP A 174 6.58 -19.62 -22.93
C ASP A 174 5.33 -19.41 -23.82
N SER A 175 4.16 -19.85 -23.35
CA SER A 175 2.87 -19.67 -24.04
C SER A 175 2.07 -18.45 -23.56
N LEU A 176 2.60 -17.66 -22.64
CA LEU A 176 1.85 -16.59 -21.97
C LEU A 176 1.66 -15.35 -22.84
N LEU A 177 2.71 -14.96 -23.53
CA LEU A 177 2.76 -13.77 -24.38
C LEU A 177 3.27 -14.11 -25.78
N HIS A 178 2.99 -13.25 -26.75
CA HIS A 178 3.50 -13.35 -28.13
C HIS A 178 5.01 -12.98 -28.21
N THR A 179 5.76 -13.19 -27.15
CA THR A 179 7.21 -12.95 -27.09
C THR A 179 7.82 -13.78 -25.98
N ARG A 180 9.11 -14.08 -26.10
CA ARG A 180 9.85 -14.84 -25.10
C ARG A 180 10.26 -13.95 -23.94
N LEU A 181 10.04 -14.42 -22.71
CA LEU A 181 10.46 -13.75 -21.48
C LEU A 181 11.88 -14.15 -21.10
N TYR A 182 12.65 -13.19 -20.59
CA TYR A 182 13.95 -13.48 -19.98
C TYR A 182 13.77 -14.14 -18.60
N PRO A 183 14.73 -15.00 -18.16
CA PRO A 183 14.64 -15.66 -16.86
C PRO A 183 14.37 -14.71 -15.69
N TYR A 184 15.06 -13.59 -15.63
CA TYR A 184 14.84 -12.58 -14.58
C TYR A 184 13.44 -11.95 -14.65
N GLN A 185 12.83 -11.83 -15.84
CA GLN A 185 11.46 -11.36 -15.99
C GLN A 185 10.48 -12.38 -15.43
N VAL A 186 10.70 -13.67 -15.69
CA VAL A 186 9.91 -14.76 -15.11
C VAL A 186 9.99 -14.73 -13.58
N GLU A 187 11.18 -14.51 -13.00
CA GLU A 187 11.34 -14.34 -11.56
C GLU A 187 10.52 -13.14 -11.02
N GLY A 188 10.57 -12.00 -11.73
CA GLY A 188 9.80 -10.82 -11.35
C GLY A 188 8.29 -11.05 -11.43
N ILE A 189 7.81 -11.78 -12.44
CA ILE A 189 6.41 -12.18 -12.59
C ILE A 189 6.01 -13.12 -11.45
N LYS A 190 6.79 -14.19 -11.18
CA LYS A 190 6.54 -15.10 -10.05
C LYS A 190 6.51 -14.35 -8.72
N PHE A 191 7.42 -13.40 -8.52
CA PHE A 191 7.43 -12.54 -7.33
C PHE A 191 6.13 -11.73 -7.22
N ALA A 192 5.71 -11.04 -8.29
CA ALA A 192 4.50 -10.24 -8.30
C ALA A 192 3.24 -11.08 -8.07
N LEU A 193 3.17 -12.26 -8.68
CA LEU A 193 2.08 -13.21 -8.48
C LEU A 193 2.01 -13.68 -7.01
N LYS A 194 3.14 -14.06 -6.39
CA LYS A 194 3.19 -14.49 -4.98
C LYS A 194 2.80 -13.39 -4.02
N ALA A 195 3.31 -12.19 -4.23
CA ALA A 195 2.99 -11.05 -3.38
C ALA A 195 1.53 -10.60 -3.52
N GLY A 196 0.92 -10.77 -4.70
CA GLY A 196 -0.41 -10.26 -5.03
C GLY A 196 -0.43 -8.75 -5.24
N LYS A 197 0.19 -8.00 -4.32
CA LYS A 197 0.46 -6.57 -4.46
C LYS A 197 1.96 -6.34 -4.33
N SER A 198 2.60 -5.78 -5.34
CA SER A 198 4.06 -5.71 -5.44
C SER A 198 4.56 -4.41 -6.07
N ILE A 199 5.82 -4.11 -5.78
CA ILE A 199 6.59 -3.04 -6.41
C ILE A 199 7.70 -3.67 -7.21
N ILE A 200 7.74 -3.42 -8.51
CA ILE A 200 8.86 -3.79 -9.40
C ILE A 200 9.69 -2.53 -9.64
N ALA A 201 10.81 -2.43 -8.95
CA ALA A 201 11.72 -1.28 -8.99
C ALA A 201 12.98 -1.58 -9.81
N ASP A 202 12.89 -2.44 -10.79
CA ASP A 202 13.97 -2.82 -11.70
C ASP A 202 14.53 -1.59 -12.43
N GLU A 203 15.83 -1.62 -12.74
CA GLU A 203 16.49 -0.59 -13.52
C GLU A 203 15.81 -0.36 -14.88
N MET A 204 15.88 0.87 -15.39
CA MET A 204 15.27 1.21 -16.68
C MET A 204 15.80 0.31 -17.81
N GLY A 205 14.90 -0.17 -18.67
CA GLY A 205 15.25 -1.09 -19.78
C GLY A 205 15.21 -2.58 -19.42
N LEU A 206 14.89 -2.98 -18.19
CA LEU A 206 14.71 -4.39 -17.80
C LEU A 206 13.28 -4.92 -18.08
N GLY A 207 12.46 -4.16 -18.82
CA GLY A 207 11.14 -4.64 -19.25
C GLY A 207 10.12 -4.73 -18.11
N LYS A 208 10.02 -3.71 -17.27
CA LYS A 208 8.99 -3.65 -16.22
C LYS A 208 7.57 -3.74 -16.77
N THR A 209 7.30 -3.06 -17.88
CA THR A 209 6.01 -3.09 -18.58
C THR A 209 5.59 -4.50 -18.96
N ILE A 210 6.49 -5.26 -19.58
CA ILE A 210 6.19 -6.65 -19.98
C ILE A 210 5.99 -7.57 -18.79
N GLN A 211 6.69 -7.35 -17.67
CA GLN A 211 6.47 -8.09 -16.42
C GLN A 211 5.07 -7.82 -15.85
N ALA A 212 4.61 -6.56 -15.86
CA ALA A 212 3.26 -6.21 -15.41
C ALA A 212 2.17 -6.81 -16.34
N ILE A 213 2.35 -6.73 -17.66
CA ILE A 213 1.44 -7.33 -18.64
C ILE A 213 1.37 -8.86 -18.44
N ALA A 214 2.51 -9.51 -18.30
CA ALA A 214 2.59 -10.97 -18.08
C ALA A 214 1.94 -11.38 -16.75
N THR A 215 2.14 -10.59 -15.69
CA THR A 215 1.47 -10.84 -14.41
C THR A 215 -0.06 -10.76 -14.58
N ALA A 216 -0.56 -9.73 -15.26
CA ALA A 216 -1.99 -9.58 -15.54
C ALA A 216 -2.53 -10.76 -16.36
N GLN A 217 -1.82 -11.16 -17.44
CA GLN A 217 -2.25 -12.29 -18.27
C GLN A 217 -2.25 -13.62 -17.53
N MET A 218 -1.27 -13.86 -16.65
CA MET A 218 -1.24 -15.09 -15.85
C MET A 218 -2.45 -15.16 -14.89
N LEU A 219 -2.78 -14.04 -14.23
CA LEU A 219 -3.96 -13.95 -13.37
C LEU A 219 -5.27 -14.11 -14.16
N ARG A 220 -5.35 -13.55 -15.37
CA ARG A 220 -6.50 -13.70 -16.28
C ARG A 220 -6.69 -15.15 -16.74
N ARG A 221 -5.61 -15.84 -17.12
CA ARG A 221 -5.66 -17.29 -17.48
C ARG A 221 -6.23 -18.15 -16.35
N LYS A 222 -6.02 -17.76 -15.10
CA LYS A 222 -6.58 -18.41 -13.91
C LYS A 222 -7.97 -17.91 -13.53
N ALA A 223 -8.57 -17.04 -14.33
CA ALA A 223 -9.86 -16.39 -14.05
C ALA A 223 -9.92 -15.65 -12.70
N LEU A 224 -8.77 -15.21 -12.18
CA LEU A 224 -8.66 -14.42 -10.94
C LEU A 224 -8.83 -12.93 -11.18
N VAL A 225 -8.64 -12.46 -12.41
CA VAL A 225 -8.69 -11.05 -12.83
C VAL A 225 -9.47 -10.95 -14.13
N GLY A 226 -10.54 -10.17 -14.13
CA GLY A 226 -11.30 -9.77 -15.32
C GLY A 226 -10.91 -8.37 -15.80
N ASN A 227 -10.79 -7.42 -14.87
CA ASN A 227 -10.63 -5.99 -15.12
C ASN A 227 -9.29 -5.47 -14.63
N VAL A 228 -8.43 -5.02 -15.55
CA VAL A 228 -7.12 -4.42 -15.26
C VAL A 228 -7.16 -2.92 -15.51
N LEU A 229 -6.90 -2.12 -14.48
CA LEU A 229 -6.78 -0.68 -14.58
C LEU A 229 -5.31 -0.29 -14.58
N ILE A 230 -4.85 0.40 -15.63
CA ILE A 230 -3.49 0.89 -15.76
C ILE A 230 -3.48 2.40 -15.61
N VAL A 231 -2.69 2.88 -14.64
CA VAL A 231 -2.48 4.30 -14.38
C VAL A 231 -1.06 4.67 -14.80
N CYS A 232 -0.93 5.53 -15.80
CA CYS A 232 0.37 5.92 -16.33
C CYS A 232 0.42 7.42 -16.68
N PRO A 233 1.61 7.99 -16.96
CA PRO A 233 1.73 9.30 -17.56
C PRO A 233 0.94 9.42 -18.87
N THR A 234 0.34 10.59 -19.11
CA THR A 234 -0.48 10.83 -20.32
C THR A 234 0.26 10.49 -21.62
N SER A 235 1.57 10.76 -21.67
CA SER A 235 2.43 10.47 -22.82
C SER A 235 2.64 8.97 -23.08
N LEU A 236 2.43 8.12 -22.08
CA LEU A 236 2.68 6.67 -22.17
C LEU A 236 1.39 5.86 -22.44
N LYS A 237 0.19 6.46 -22.41
CA LYS A 237 -1.07 5.73 -22.58
C LYS A 237 -1.12 4.88 -23.84
N TYR A 238 -0.76 5.47 -24.98
CA TYR A 238 -0.77 4.77 -26.27
C TYR A 238 0.39 3.83 -26.47
N GLN A 239 1.51 4.03 -25.77
CA GLN A 239 2.58 3.04 -25.70
C GLN A 239 2.10 1.78 -24.97
N TRP A 240 1.49 1.95 -23.80
CA TRP A 240 0.90 0.83 -23.05
C TRP A 240 -0.14 0.07 -23.89
N LYS A 241 -1.04 0.78 -24.56
CA LYS A 241 -2.02 0.17 -25.48
C LYS A 241 -1.33 -0.70 -26.51
N ARG A 242 -0.36 -0.17 -27.26
CA ARG A 242 0.36 -0.91 -28.30
C ARG A 242 1.12 -2.12 -27.75
N GLU A 243 1.73 -1.99 -26.58
CA GLU A 243 2.47 -3.08 -25.96
C GLU A 243 1.54 -4.22 -25.51
N ILE A 244 0.39 -3.91 -24.90
CA ILE A 244 -0.59 -4.93 -24.52
C ILE A 244 -1.14 -5.63 -25.75
N GLU A 245 -1.64 -4.89 -26.73
CA GLU A 245 -2.17 -5.46 -28.00
C GLU A 245 -1.14 -6.33 -28.70
N ARG A 246 0.12 -5.87 -28.76
CA ARG A 246 1.23 -6.62 -29.39
C ARG A 246 1.58 -7.93 -28.66
N PHE A 247 1.65 -7.89 -27.32
CA PHE A 247 2.12 -9.03 -26.55
C PHE A 247 1.02 -10.02 -26.20
N THR A 248 -0.22 -9.59 -26.14
CA THR A 248 -1.34 -10.42 -25.66
C THR A 248 -2.42 -10.66 -26.70
N GLY A 249 -2.54 -9.81 -27.72
CA GLY A 249 -3.65 -9.81 -28.66
C GLY A 249 -4.98 -9.30 -28.07
N GLU A 250 -5.00 -8.89 -26.80
CA GLU A 250 -6.19 -8.43 -26.10
C GLU A 250 -6.56 -6.99 -26.46
N THR A 251 -7.85 -6.67 -26.38
CA THR A 251 -8.35 -5.33 -26.61
C THR A 251 -8.09 -4.41 -25.43
N VAL A 252 -7.76 -3.15 -25.72
CA VAL A 252 -7.39 -2.15 -24.73
C VAL A 252 -8.15 -0.86 -24.94
N HIS A 253 -8.79 -0.35 -23.91
CA HIS A 253 -9.45 0.93 -23.94
C HIS A 253 -8.63 2.03 -23.26
N VAL A 254 -8.35 3.12 -23.99
CA VAL A 254 -7.70 4.31 -23.44
C VAL A 254 -8.79 5.31 -23.07
N ILE A 255 -9.00 5.50 -21.77
CA ILE A 255 -10.04 6.41 -21.25
C ILE A 255 -9.52 7.84 -21.27
N GLU A 256 -10.25 8.71 -22.01
CA GLU A 256 -9.90 10.12 -22.19
C GLU A 256 -11.09 10.98 -22.61
N GLY A 257 -10.87 12.28 -22.71
CA GLY A 257 -11.92 13.24 -23.03
C GLY A 257 -12.50 13.93 -21.79
N ASP A 258 -13.69 14.48 -21.93
CA ASP A 258 -14.43 15.08 -20.82
C ASP A 258 -15.05 14.02 -19.88
N LEU A 259 -15.66 14.47 -18.80
CA LEU A 259 -16.22 13.56 -17.79
C LEU A 259 -17.33 12.65 -18.37
N LEU A 260 -18.19 13.19 -19.23
CA LEU A 260 -19.31 12.42 -19.79
C LEU A 260 -18.80 11.34 -20.76
N ALA A 261 -17.81 11.68 -21.59
CA ALA A 261 -17.15 10.71 -22.46
C ALA A 261 -16.49 9.60 -21.65
N ARG A 262 -15.77 9.95 -20.59
CA ARG A 262 -15.11 8.95 -19.73
C ARG A 262 -16.10 8.06 -18.99
N CYS A 263 -17.24 8.59 -18.50
CA CYS A 263 -18.28 7.77 -17.88
C CYS A 263 -18.72 6.63 -18.80
N LYS A 264 -19.03 6.95 -20.08
CA LYS A 264 -19.41 5.93 -21.08
C LYS A 264 -18.29 4.93 -21.36
N GLN A 265 -17.05 5.41 -21.39
CA GLN A 265 -15.88 4.55 -21.65
C GLN A 265 -15.60 3.57 -20.50
N TYR A 266 -15.95 3.92 -19.27
CA TYR A 266 -15.83 3.00 -18.12
C TYR A 266 -16.85 1.84 -18.16
N GLU A 267 -17.94 1.98 -18.91
CA GLU A 267 -18.97 0.93 -19.09
C GLU A 267 -18.54 -0.14 -20.12
N GLY A 268 -17.42 0.09 -20.84
CA GLY A 268 -16.87 -0.86 -21.83
C GLY A 268 -16.56 -2.23 -21.24
N GLN A 269 -16.46 -3.23 -22.12
CA GLN A 269 -16.21 -4.62 -21.74
C GLN A 269 -14.73 -5.03 -21.88
N GLU A 270 -13.88 -4.09 -22.30
CA GLU A 270 -12.47 -4.36 -22.52
C GLU A 270 -11.76 -4.70 -21.20
N PRO A 271 -10.94 -5.77 -21.19
CA PRO A 271 -10.28 -6.23 -19.99
C PRO A 271 -9.20 -5.27 -19.48
N TYR A 272 -8.64 -4.46 -20.37
CA TYR A 272 -7.60 -3.48 -20.04
C TYR A 272 -8.11 -2.07 -20.25
N ARG A 273 -8.06 -1.26 -19.19
CA ARG A 273 -8.39 0.17 -19.22
C ARG A 273 -7.18 0.97 -18.81
N ILE A 274 -6.85 2.01 -19.59
CA ILE A 274 -5.69 2.87 -19.35
C ILE A 274 -6.17 4.29 -19.05
N ILE A 275 -5.74 4.84 -17.93
CA ILE A 275 -6.04 6.22 -17.51
C ILE A 275 -4.77 7.00 -17.18
N SER A 276 -4.87 8.33 -17.21
CA SER A 276 -3.82 9.19 -16.69
C SER A 276 -3.96 9.40 -15.17
N TYR A 277 -2.89 9.88 -14.54
CA TYR A 277 -2.90 10.25 -13.12
C TYR A 277 -3.95 11.33 -12.79
N ASN A 278 -4.19 12.28 -13.70
CA ASN A 278 -5.21 13.29 -13.51
C ASN A 278 -6.62 12.69 -13.57
N ALA A 279 -6.87 11.77 -14.51
CA ALA A 279 -8.14 11.04 -14.57
C ALA A 279 -8.37 10.22 -13.30
N LEU A 280 -7.36 9.52 -12.79
CA LEU A 280 -7.45 8.79 -11.51
C LEU A 280 -7.99 9.67 -10.38
N SER A 281 -7.48 10.90 -10.26
CA SER A 281 -7.90 11.83 -9.21
C SER A 281 -9.32 12.35 -9.41
N ASN A 282 -9.66 12.69 -10.64
CA ASN A 282 -10.94 13.30 -11.00
C ASN A 282 -12.09 12.29 -10.99
N ASP A 283 -11.81 11.06 -11.39
CA ASP A 283 -12.81 10.01 -11.59
C ASP A 283 -12.92 9.06 -10.39
N LEU A 284 -12.34 9.40 -9.25
CA LEU A 284 -12.32 8.52 -8.07
C LEU A 284 -13.71 8.03 -7.63
N LYS A 285 -14.74 8.86 -7.79
CA LYS A 285 -16.12 8.46 -7.47
C LYS A 285 -16.61 7.35 -8.40
N LEU A 286 -16.32 7.47 -9.70
CA LEU A 286 -16.65 6.47 -10.71
C LEU A 286 -15.84 5.18 -10.49
N LEU A 287 -14.55 5.31 -10.22
CA LEU A 287 -13.68 4.16 -9.96
C LEU A 287 -14.09 3.34 -8.74
N LYS A 288 -14.82 3.93 -7.78
CA LYS A 288 -15.39 3.21 -6.65
C LYS A 288 -16.63 2.39 -6.98
N SER A 289 -17.33 2.71 -8.05
CA SER A 289 -18.51 1.97 -8.53
C SER A 289 -18.15 0.91 -9.58
N ILE A 290 -16.90 0.83 -9.99
CA ILE A 290 -16.40 -0.13 -10.97
C ILE A 290 -15.55 -1.17 -10.24
N GLU A 291 -15.70 -2.43 -10.61
CA GLU A 291 -14.79 -3.48 -10.17
C GLU A 291 -13.44 -3.31 -10.87
N VAL A 292 -12.39 -3.18 -10.06
CA VAL A 292 -10.99 -3.19 -10.50
C VAL A 292 -10.32 -4.36 -9.79
N ASP A 293 -10.06 -5.43 -10.51
CA ASP A 293 -9.44 -6.62 -9.92
C ASP A 293 -7.93 -6.42 -9.77
N MET A 294 -7.31 -5.79 -10.77
CA MET A 294 -5.86 -5.51 -10.77
C MET A 294 -5.58 -4.05 -11.12
N LEU A 295 -4.74 -3.42 -10.31
CA LEU A 295 -4.24 -2.07 -10.51
C LEU A 295 -2.76 -2.10 -10.93
N VAL A 296 -2.42 -1.51 -12.06
CA VAL A 296 -1.05 -1.27 -12.48
C VAL A 296 -0.76 0.23 -12.41
N ILE A 297 0.30 0.61 -11.71
CA ILE A 297 0.74 2.01 -11.60
C ILE A 297 2.13 2.13 -12.20
N ASP A 298 2.28 2.88 -13.28
CA ASP A 298 3.56 3.11 -13.93
C ASP A 298 4.14 4.47 -13.60
N GLU A 299 5.47 4.56 -13.48
CA GLU A 299 6.22 5.75 -13.08
C GLU A 299 5.73 6.32 -11.74
N VAL A 300 5.70 5.43 -10.72
CA VAL A 300 5.14 5.72 -9.39
C VAL A 300 5.82 6.88 -8.65
N GLN A 301 7.02 7.30 -9.07
CA GLN A 301 7.68 8.49 -8.51
C GLN A 301 6.83 9.78 -8.63
N ARG A 302 5.80 9.79 -9.45
CA ARG A 302 4.78 10.86 -9.46
C ARG A 302 3.92 10.89 -8.19
N LEU A 303 3.87 9.78 -7.43
CA LEU A 303 3.13 9.63 -6.19
C LEU A 303 4.01 9.73 -4.94
N LYS A 304 5.28 10.13 -5.08
CA LYS A 304 6.25 10.23 -3.99
C LYS A 304 5.81 11.10 -2.82
N ASN A 305 4.98 12.09 -3.08
CA ASN A 305 4.39 12.91 -2.02
C ASN A 305 3.02 12.34 -1.63
N TRP A 306 2.95 11.65 -0.50
CA TRP A 306 1.77 10.96 0.03
C TRP A 306 0.59 11.89 0.33
N ASN A 307 0.81 13.20 0.49
CA ASN A 307 -0.23 14.19 0.78
C ASN A 307 -0.99 14.70 -0.46
N THR A 308 -0.49 14.42 -1.66
CA THR A 308 -1.14 14.90 -2.90
C THR A 308 -2.52 14.24 -3.11
N HIS A 309 -3.40 14.96 -3.79
CA HIS A 309 -4.73 14.42 -4.15
C HIS A 309 -4.63 13.13 -4.96
N ILE A 310 -3.66 13.06 -5.86
CA ILE A 310 -3.44 11.89 -6.72
C ILE A 310 -2.98 10.67 -5.89
N ALA A 311 -2.02 10.84 -4.98
CA ALA A 311 -1.57 9.76 -4.10
C ALA A 311 -2.70 9.26 -3.18
N LYS A 312 -3.52 10.19 -2.66
CA LYS A 312 -4.72 9.84 -1.89
C LYS A 312 -5.77 9.12 -2.73
N ALA A 313 -5.92 9.47 -4.00
CA ALA A 313 -6.84 8.79 -4.92
C ALA A 313 -6.35 7.37 -5.23
N ALA A 314 -5.06 7.19 -5.55
CA ALA A 314 -4.48 5.89 -5.84
C ALA A 314 -4.70 4.88 -4.71
N ARG A 315 -4.50 5.30 -3.45
CA ARG A 315 -4.75 4.47 -2.26
C ARG A 315 -6.22 4.10 -2.01
N LYS A 316 -7.15 4.80 -2.64
CA LYS A 316 -8.60 4.54 -2.50
C LYS A 316 -9.15 3.63 -3.59
N VAL A 317 -8.38 3.31 -4.60
CA VAL A 317 -8.76 2.28 -5.58
C VAL A 317 -8.66 0.93 -4.87
N ASN A 318 -9.79 0.25 -4.77
CA ASN A 318 -9.84 -1.08 -4.17
C ASN A 318 -9.56 -2.11 -5.27
N ALA A 319 -8.38 -2.72 -5.23
CA ALA A 319 -8.01 -3.80 -6.14
C ALA A 319 -7.44 -4.98 -5.33
N LEU A 320 -7.73 -6.20 -5.77
CA LEU A 320 -7.22 -7.42 -5.14
C LEU A 320 -5.72 -7.58 -5.43
N TYR A 321 -5.31 -7.27 -6.66
CA TYR A 321 -3.93 -7.36 -7.12
C TYR A 321 -3.40 -5.97 -7.50
N ALA A 322 -2.11 -5.74 -7.28
CA ALA A 322 -1.47 -4.50 -7.71
C ALA A 322 -0.01 -4.71 -8.14
N VAL A 323 0.37 -4.10 -9.24
CA VAL A 323 1.77 -4.02 -9.67
C VAL A 323 2.15 -2.54 -9.84
N VAL A 324 3.07 -2.10 -9.01
CA VAL A 324 3.57 -0.74 -9.01
C VAL A 324 4.96 -0.73 -9.64
N LEU A 325 5.14 0.06 -10.69
CA LEU A 325 6.39 0.15 -11.44
C LEU A 325 7.13 1.44 -11.10
N SER A 326 8.43 1.32 -10.84
CA SER A 326 9.31 2.46 -10.62
C SER A 326 10.50 2.39 -11.57
N GLY A 327 10.75 3.45 -12.33
CA GLY A 327 11.92 3.57 -13.20
C GLY A 327 13.13 4.21 -12.51
N THR A 328 12.90 4.94 -11.43
CA THR A 328 13.95 5.61 -10.66
C THR A 328 14.17 4.89 -9.34
N PRO A 329 15.40 4.90 -8.82
CA PRO A 329 15.67 4.38 -7.49
C PRO A 329 14.82 5.12 -6.45
N LEU A 330 14.07 4.37 -5.65
CA LEU A 330 13.41 4.88 -4.44
C LEU A 330 14.45 5.17 -3.33
N GLU A 331 15.66 5.59 -3.73
CA GLU A 331 16.85 5.65 -2.87
C GLU A 331 17.06 7.02 -2.24
N ASN A 332 16.45 8.07 -2.79
CA ASN A 332 16.82 9.42 -2.39
C ASN A 332 16.19 9.83 -1.05
N ARG A 333 14.99 9.33 -0.75
CA ARG A 333 14.31 9.63 0.51
C ARG A 333 13.43 8.44 0.95
N LEU A 334 13.57 8.03 2.20
CA LEU A 334 12.76 6.95 2.76
C LEU A 334 11.27 7.30 2.82
N GLU A 335 10.93 8.58 2.88
CA GLU A 335 9.56 9.06 2.82
C GLU A 335 8.88 8.72 1.48
N GLU A 336 9.64 8.72 0.38
CA GLU A 336 9.13 8.31 -0.94
C GLU A 336 8.83 6.81 -0.96
N LEU A 337 9.74 5.99 -0.40
CA LEU A 337 9.52 4.55 -0.24
C LEU A 337 8.29 4.28 0.62
N TYR A 338 8.13 4.99 1.73
CA TYR A 338 6.94 4.88 2.57
C TYR A 338 5.66 5.15 1.79
N SER A 339 5.63 6.28 1.05
CA SER A 339 4.46 6.67 0.23
C SER A 339 4.06 5.61 -0.79
N VAL A 340 5.05 5.00 -1.44
CA VAL A 340 4.82 3.97 -2.47
C VAL A 340 4.42 2.64 -1.83
N SER A 341 5.01 2.28 -0.70
CA SER A 341 4.66 1.05 0.04
C SER A 341 3.20 1.04 0.50
N GLU A 342 2.63 2.20 0.85
CA GLU A 342 1.21 2.31 1.22
C GLU A 342 0.24 1.97 0.07
N LEU A 343 0.69 1.99 -1.20
CA LEU A 343 -0.12 1.55 -2.35
C LEU A 343 -0.26 0.04 -2.41
N VAL A 344 0.68 -0.68 -1.81
CA VAL A 344 0.77 -2.14 -1.83
C VAL A 344 0.24 -2.72 -0.52
N ASP A 345 0.78 -2.30 0.61
CA ASP A 345 0.31 -2.69 1.95
C ASP A 345 0.47 -1.54 2.95
N GLN A 346 -0.65 -1.01 3.40
CA GLN A 346 -0.72 0.08 4.38
C GLN A 346 -0.23 -0.30 5.78
N PHE A 347 -0.03 -1.60 6.02
CA PHE A 347 0.43 -2.12 7.31
C PHE A 347 1.91 -2.52 7.30
N ALA A 348 2.56 -2.59 6.13
CA ALA A 348 3.90 -3.14 5.97
C ALA A 348 4.96 -2.36 6.76
N LEU A 349 4.92 -1.03 6.73
CA LEU A 349 5.95 -0.16 7.31
C LEU A 349 5.54 0.51 8.63
N SER A 350 4.42 0.10 9.23
CA SER A 350 3.84 0.75 10.43
C SER A 350 3.33 2.17 10.14
N PRO A 351 2.70 2.87 11.09
CA PRO A 351 2.32 4.27 10.90
C PRO A 351 3.52 5.19 10.67
N TYR A 352 3.33 6.23 9.87
CA TYR A 352 4.42 7.14 9.48
C TYR A 352 5.23 7.71 10.67
N TYR A 353 4.59 8.03 11.79
CA TYR A 353 5.31 8.55 12.96
C TYR A 353 6.28 7.52 13.54
N LYS A 354 5.90 6.22 13.60
CA LYS A 354 6.80 5.13 14.04
C LYS A 354 7.89 4.85 13.00
N PHE A 355 7.52 4.89 11.71
CA PHE A 355 8.48 4.75 10.62
C PHE A 355 9.54 5.85 10.67
N LYS A 356 9.09 7.11 10.83
CA LYS A 356 10.00 8.26 10.94
C LYS A 356 10.92 8.12 12.13
N ASP A 357 10.37 7.82 13.31
CA ASP A 357 11.16 7.64 14.53
C ASP A 357 12.18 6.51 14.41
N ARG A 358 11.83 5.40 13.74
CA ARG A 358 12.66 4.21 13.65
C ARG A 358 13.78 4.31 12.61
N TYR A 359 13.54 4.98 11.48
CA TYR A 359 14.43 4.93 10.31
C TYR A 359 15.05 6.27 9.91
N ILE A 360 14.51 7.41 10.37
CA ILE A 360 14.96 8.74 9.96
C ILE A 360 15.62 9.45 11.15
N MET A 361 16.84 9.91 10.95
CA MET A 361 17.55 10.77 11.91
C MET A 361 17.32 12.22 11.52
N LEU A 362 16.92 13.05 12.49
CA LEU A 362 16.69 14.47 12.29
C LEU A 362 17.84 15.28 12.92
N ASP A 363 18.15 16.40 12.32
CA ASP A 363 19.03 17.42 12.92
C ASP A 363 18.27 18.30 13.93
N GLU A 364 18.99 19.21 14.57
CA GLU A 364 18.42 20.15 15.54
C GLU A 364 17.33 21.06 14.96
N ARG A 365 17.29 21.22 13.63
CA ARG A 365 16.28 22.01 12.90
C ARG A 365 15.11 21.18 12.40
N GLY A 366 15.10 19.86 12.67
CA GLY A 366 14.07 18.93 12.24
C GLY A 366 14.16 18.49 10.78
N ALA A 367 15.27 18.79 10.09
CA ALA A 367 15.55 18.29 8.75
C ALA A 367 16.19 16.90 8.81
N THR A 368 16.08 16.11 7.73
CA THR A 368 16.69 14.78 7.65
C THR A 368 18.22 14.87 7.63
N ALA A 369 18.85 14.41 8.69
CA ALA A 369 20.30 14.33 8.83
C ALA A 369 20.88 13.00 8.32
N GLY A 370 20.07 11.95 8.30
CA GLY A 370 20.48 10.61 7.85
C GLY A 370 19.43 9.55 8.10
N TYR A 371 19.83 8.29 7.87
CA TYR A 371 18.96 7.13 8.02
C TYR A 371 19.62 6.06 8.89
N ARG A 372 18.80 5.27 9.58
CA ARG A 372 19.25 4.17 10.46
C ARG A 372 18.39 2.92 10.24
N ASN A 373 18.85 1.78 10.75
CA ASN A 373 18.14 0.48 10.70
C ASN A 373 17.80 0.02 9.27
N LEU A 374 18.61 0.39 8.25
CA LEU A 374 18.32 0.12 6.84
C LEU A 374 18.26 -1.37 6.51
N ASN A 375 19.04 -2.21 7.18
CA ASN A 375 19.01 -3.67 6.98
C ASN A 375 17.65 -4.23 7.39
N GLU A 376 17.13 -3.82 8.55
CA GLU A 376 15.79 -4.21 8.99
C GLU A 376 14.70 -3.75 8.02
N LEU A 377 14.79 -2.51 7.55
CA LEU A 377 13.87 -2.00 6.54
C LEU A 377 13.94 -2.82 5.26
N GLY A 378 15.14 -3.18 4.81
CA GLY A 378 15.38 -4.05 3.67
C GLY A 378 14.65 -5.39 3.80
N GLU A 379 14.80 -6.06 4.95
CA GLU A 379 14.10 -7.33 5.20
C GLU A 379 12.56 -7.17 5.16
N ARG A 380 12.04 -6.08 5.70
CA ARG A 380 10.59 -5.80 5.67
C ARG A 380 10.02 -5.59 4.28
N ILE A 381 10.77 -4.95 3.38
CA ILE A 381 10.27 -4.64 2.04
C ILE A 381 10.46 -5.79 1.04
N LYS A 382 11.33 -6.75 1.31
CA LYS A 382 11.60 -7.89 0.42
C LYS A 382 10.37 -8.71 0.05
N CYS A 383 9.34 -8.72 0.89
CA CYS A 383 8.13 -9.51 0.61
C CYS A 383 7.23 -8.86 -0.45
N PHE A 384 7.37 -7.57 -0.74
CA PHE A 384 6.55 -6.87 -1.73
C PHE A 384 7.33 -5.98 -2.70
N LEU A 385 8.65 -5.82 -2.54
CA LEU A 385 9.49 -5.02 -3.43
C LEU A 385 10.63 -5.85 -4.00
N ILE A 386 10.73 -5.89 -5.33
CA ILE A 386 11.85 -6.48 -6.05
C ILE A 386 12.59 -5.39 -6.83
N ARG A 387 13.93 -5.44 -6.79
CA ARG A 387 14.80 -4.54 -7.52
C ARG A 387 16.02 -5.26 -8.05
N ARG A 388 16.25 -5.13 -9.36
CA ARG A 388 17.43 -5.68 -10.05
C ARG A 388 18.08 -4.58 -10.87
N ARG A 389 19.40 -4.65 -10.99
CA ARG A 389 20.20 -3.77 -11.83
C ARG A 389 20.59 -4.51 -13.10
N LYS A 390 20.90 -3.81 -14.18
CA LYS A 390 21.34 -4.43 -15.44
C LYS A 390 22.54 -5.36 -15.25
N ARG A 391 23.48 -4.98 -14.38
CA ARG A 391 24.65 -5.81 -14.04
C ARG A 391 24.31 -7.12 -13.33
N ASP A 392 23.16 -7.19 -12.67
CA ASP A 392 22.75 -8.36 -11.86
C ASP A 392 22.05 -9.43 -12.71
N VAL A 393 21.65 -9.11 -13.95
CA VAL A 393 20.80 -9.97 -14.80
C VAL A 393 21.52 -10.54 -16.04
N ASN A 394 22.85 -10.43 -16.11
CA ASN A 394 23.68 -10.99 -17.21
C ASN A 394 23.11 -10.74 -18.62
N LEU A 395 22.55 -9.56 -18.86
CA LEU A 395 22.13 -9.15 -20.19
C LEU A 395 23.36 -9.05 -21.09
N GLN A 396 23.34 -9.73 -22.24
CA GLN A 396 24.29 -9.52 -23.31
C GLN A 396 24.04 -8.14 -23.95
N MET A 397 24.43 -7.10 -23.26
CA MET A 397 24.38 -5.75 -23.78
C MET A 397 25.79 -5.37 -24.26
N PRO A 398 25.90 -4.67 -25.40
CA PRO A 398 27.18 -4.11 -25.81
C PRO A 398 27.66 -3.12 -24.72
N GLU A 399 28.96 -3.05 -24.57
CA GLU A 399 29.55 -2.07 -23.64
C GLU A 399 29.09 -0.67 -23.98
N ARG A 400 28.77 0.09 -22.94
CA ARG A 400 28.41 1.51 -23.07
C ARG A 400 29.59 2.26 -23.66
N GLN A 401 29.44 2.84 -24.85
CA GLN A 401 30.40 3.73 -25.48
C GLN A 401 29.93 5.17 -25.28
N ASP A 402 30.63 5.94 -24.46
CA ASP A 402 30.41 7.38 -24.31
C ASP A 402 31.24 8.10 -25.35
N LYS A 403 30.63 8.68 -26.38
CA LYS A 403 31.27 9.56 -27.35
C LYS A 403 31.13 11.01 -26.91
N LEU A 404 32.24 11.64 -26.58
CA LEU A 404 32.32 13.11 -26.38
C LEU A 404 32.49 13.78 -27.74
N LEU A 405 31.46 14.47 -28.18
CA LEU A 405 31.50 15.29 -29.40
C LEU A 405 31.81 16.73 -29.00
N PHE A 406 32.97 17.21 -29.35
CA PHE A 406 33.35 18.59 -29.18
C PHE A 406 32.91 19.39 -30.41
N VAL A 407 31.91 20.24 -30.22
CA VAL A 407 31.43 21.14 -31.29
C VAL A 407 32.01 22.53 -31.03
N PRO A 408 32.73 23.15 -31.99
CA PRO A 408 33.24 24.51 -31.82
C PRO A 408 32.06 25.49 -31.66
N MET A 409 32.23 26.39 -30.70
CA MET A 409 31.22 27.45 -30.50
C MET A 409 31.21 28.44 -31.66
N THR A 410 30.06 28.95 -31.98
CA THR A 410 29.96 30.11 -32.87
C THR A 410 30.54 31.37 -32.22
N LYS A 411 30.91 32.37 -33.00
CA LYS A 411 31.45 33.64 -32.46
C LYS A 411 30.52 34.27 -31.40
N GLN A 412 29.22 34.22 -31.61
CA GLN A 412 28.25 34.76 -30.66
C GLN A 412 28.17 33.94 -29.36
N GLN A 413 28.21 32.63 -29.46
CA GLN A 413 28.25 31.74 -28.29
C GLN A 413 29.56 31.94 -27.50
N MET A 414 30.69 32.14 -28.18
CA MET A 414 31.99 32.41 -27.54
C MET A 414 31.94 33.68 -26.70
N VAL A 415 31.39 34.78 -27.23
CA VAL A 415 31.24 36.03 -26.47
C VAL A 415 30.38 35.82 -25.22
N GLN A 416 29.24 35.19 -25.34
CA GLN A 416 28.36 34.92 -24.18
C GLN A 416 29.05 33.99 -23.16
N HIS A 417 29.79 33.00 -23.65
CA HIS A 417 30.53 32.08 -22.78
C HIS A 417 31.62 32.82 -22.01
N ASP A 418 32.38 33.70 -22.67
CA ASP A 418 33.47 34.46 -22.06
C ASP A 418 32.93 35.48 -21.04
N GLU A 419 31.80 36.14 -21.33
CA GLU A 419 31.09 36.99 -20.38
C GLU A 419 30.66 36.19 -19.13
N ALA A 420 30.00 35.03 -19.32
CA ALA A 420 29.59 34.17 -18.22
C ALA A 420 30.77 33.66 -17.40
N ARG A 421 31.87 33.26 -18.06
CA ARG A 421 33.11 32.84 -17.41
C ARG A 421 33.76 33.96 -16.60
N TRP A 422 33.71 35.18 -17.11
CA TRP A 422 34.21 36.35 -16.38
C TRP A 422 33.38 36.59 -15.10
N HIS A 423 32.04 36.57 -15.20
CA HIS A 423 31.13 36.70 -14.04
C HIS A 423 31.41 35.62 -12.99
N VAL A 424 31.49 34.35 -13.40
CA VAL A 424 31.83 33.25 -12.50
C VAL A 424 33.19 33.48 -11.82
N SER A 425 34.20 33.97 -12.57
CA SER A 425 35.53 34.27 -12.02
C SER A 425 35.49 35.37 -10.96
N VAL A 426 34.66 36.40 -11.17
CA VAL A 426 34.46 37.49 -10.20
C VAL A 426 33.78 36.98 -8.94
N LEU A 427 32.72 36.15 -9.10
CA LEU A 427 32.02 35.55 -7.97
C LEU A 427 32.90 34.60 -7.17
N LEU A 428 33.75 33.80 -7.84
CA LEU A 428 34.73 32.92 -7.18
C LEU A 428 35.74 33.70 -6.37
N LYS A 429 36.30 34.78 -6.94
CA LYS A 429 37.24 35.67 -6.21
C LYS A 429 36.55 36.31 -5.01
N LYS A 430 35.33 36.80 -5.17
CA LYS A 430 34.54 37.37 -4.07
C LYS A 430 34.29 36.34 -2.96
N TRP A 431 33.92 35.09 -3.33
CA TRP A 431 33.76 34.00 -2.38
C TRP A 431 35.08 33.66 -1.65
N GLN A 432 36.18 33.56 -2.38
CA GLN A 432 37.47 33.25 -1.79
C GLN A 432 37.94 34.33 -0.80
N THR A 433 37.61 35.59 -1.06
CA THR A 433 38.05 36.73 -0.23
C THR A 433 37.10 37.00 0.94
N MET A 434 35.81 36.91 0.73
CA MET A 434 34.79 37.34 1.71
C MET A 434 34.03 36.18 2.35
N HIS A 435 34.14 34.98 1.81
CA HIS A 435 33.32 33.79 2.18
C HIS A 435 31.81 34.04 2.22
N PHE A 436 31.32 35.08 1.51
CA PHE A 436 29.95 35.50 1.45
C PHE A 436 29.57 35.94 0.03
N LEU A 437 28.39 35.55 -0.42
CA LEU A 437 27.73 36.03 -1.65
C LEU A 437 26.41 36.69 -1.28
N SER A 438 26.13 37.87 -1.78
CA SER A 438 24.85 38.57 -1.62
C SER A 438 23.71 37.79 -2.34
N GLU A 439 22.48 38.16 -2.04
CA GLU A 439 21.33 37.56 -2.70
C GLU A 439 21.29 37.78 -4.22
N THR A 440 21.79 38.94 -4.66
CA THR A 440 21.98 39.28 -6.07
C THR A 440 23.13 38.50 -6.74
N ASP A 441 24.15 38.07 -5.98
CA ASP A 441 25.22 37.21 -6.49
C ASP A 441 24.85 35.75 -6.61
N ARG A 442 23.71 35.33 -5.96
CA ARG A 442 23.21 33.94 -5.95
C ARG A 442 22.15 33.66 -7.01
N ASN A 443 21.50 34.73 -7.51
CA ASN A 443 20.53 34.69 -8.60
C ASN A 443 21.22 35.04 -9.94
#